data_8760bf8020ac418930cf9c4aec0d7572
#
_entry.id   8760bf8020ac418930cf9c4aec0d7572
#
_cell.length_a   1.000
_cell.length_b   1.000
_cell.length_c   1.000
_cell.angle_alpha   90.00
_cell.angle_beta   90.00
_cell.angle_gamma   90.00
#
_symmetry.space_group_name_H-M   'P 1'
#
loop_
_entity.id
_entity.type
_entity.pdbx_description
1 polymer ?
#
loop_
_entity_poly.entity_id
_entity_poly.type
_entity_poly.pdbx_seq_one_letter_code
_entity_poly.pdbx_strand_id
1 'polypeptide(L)'
;MREQARELNRLQKVLEGANIKLGAVASTMAGRSVRAMLQALVAGTTDPTALAELAQGRLRAKRAALQRALAGRLGAHQRFMLAEQLAHLEYLEEAIAHLNAEVRTRLRPFEAELGRLDTIPGVARTIAEVSLAELGTDMARFPTDRHCASWSGLCPGQDESAGKRRSGRTRKGSPALRGALIQAAHAAARTKDTYLSAQYHRLAARRGKKRAAVAVGHTILTIIYHILRTGRSYEELGGNFFDERDRDHIARRQVARLERLGYHVTLERVPA
;
A
#
# COMPACT_ATOMS: atom_id res chain seq x y z
N MET A 1 -13.96 2.92 1.34
CA MET A 1 -12.68 3.66 1.28
C MET A 1 -12.63 4.78 0.23
N ARG A 2 -12.88 4.55 -1.06
CA ARG A 2 -12.87 5.65 -2.05
C ARG A 2 -13.93 6.72 -1.79
N GLU A 3 -15.14 6.30 -1.40
CA GLU A 3 -16.23 7.23 -1.08
C GLU A 3 -15.92 8.05 0.18
N GLN A 4 -15.41 7.42 1.22
CA GLN A 4 -14.94 8.11 2.42
C GLN A 4 -13.88 9.19 2.10
N ALA A 5 -12.92 8.88 1.22
CA ALA A 5 -11.93 9.87 0.79
C ALA A 5 -12.57 11.04 0.00
N ARG A 6 -13.61 10.78 -0.80
CA ARG A 6 -14.38 11.82 -1.50
C ARG A 6 -15.13 12.73 -0.52
N GLU A 7 -15.76 12.14 0.50
CA GLU A 7 -16.46 12.93 1.54
C GLU A 7 -15.48 13.82 2.32
N LEU A 8 -14.32 13.31 2.72
CA LEU A 8 -13.30 14.13 3.37
C LEU A 8 -12.84 15.31 2.49
N ASN A 9 -12.72 15.10 1.17
CA ASN A 9 -12.40 16.18 0.22
C ASN A 9 -13.55 17.19 0.10
N ARG A 10 -14.81 16.75 0.13
CA ARG A 10 -16.00 17.64 0.14
C ARG A 10 -16.06 18.48 1.41
N LEU A 11 -15.84 17.86 2.58
CA LEU A 11 -15.70 18.56 3.85
C LEU A 11 -14.65 19.66 3.79
N GLN A 12 -13.46 19.32 3.30
CA GLN A 12 -12.39 20.31 3.12
C GLN A 12 -12.80 21.46 2.22
N LYS A 13 -13.50 21.17 1.10
CA LYS A 13 -13.99 22.20 0.18
C LYS A 13 -14.99 23.14 0.85
N VAL A 14 -15.89 22.66 1.69
CA VAL A 14 -16.85 23.51 2.44
C VAL A 14 -16.09 24.42 3.40
N LEU A 15 -15.11 23.89 4.13
CA LEU A 15 -14.27 24.67 5.03
C LEU A 15 -13.45 25.74 4.31
N GLU A 16 -12.83 25.39 3.17
CA GLU A 16 -12.09 26.33 2.34
C GLU A 16 -12.98 27.48 1.84
N GLY A 17 -14.24 27.20 1.47
CA GLY A 17 -15.23 28.19 1.11
C GLY A 17 -15.65 29.11 2.27
N ALA A 18 -15.47 28.68 3.51
CA ALA A 18 -15.66 29.47 4.74
C ALA A 18 -14.36 30.17 5.20
N ASN A 19 -13.29 30.11 4.42
CA ASN A 19 -11.94 30.54 4.78
C ASN A 19 -11.37 29.86 6.04
N ILE A 20 -11.76 28.61 6.31
CA ILE A 20 -11.22 27.77 7.37
C ILE A 20 -10.17 26.84 6.77
N LYS A 21 -8.91 27.08 7.09
CA LYS A 21 -7.73 26.41 6.47
C LYS A 21 -7.23 25.21 7.31
N LEU A 22 -8.14 24.41 7.85
CA LEU A 22 -7.81 23.33 8.79
C LEU A 22 -6.87 22.28 8.18
N GLY A 23 -7.02 21.99 6.88
CA GLY A 23 -6.16 21.07 6.13
C GLY A 23 -4.70 21.52 6.00
N ALA A 24 -4.40 22.81 6.19
CA ALA A 24 -3.01 23.31 6.18
C ALA A 24 -2.25 22.97 7.48
N VAL A 25 -2.94 22.71 8.58
CA VAL A 25 -2.35 22.44 9.90
C VAL A 25 -2.47 20.96 10.29
N ALA A 26 -3.63 20.37 10.00
CA ALA A 26 -3.92 18.95 10.29
C ALA A 26 -3.52 18.08 9.11
N SER A 27 -2.73 17.04 9.36
CA SER A 27 -2.29 16.07 8.33
C SER A 27 -3.41 15.17 7.80
N THR A 28 -4.53 15.09 8.51
CA THR A 28 -5.71 14.32 8.12
C THR A 28 -6.98 14.96 8.61
N MET A 29 -8.00 15.00 7.75
CA MET A 29 -9.34 15.48 8.10
C MET A 29 -10.17 14.45 8.91
N ALA A 30 -9.75 13.19 8.91
CA ALA A 30 -10.41 12.11 9.65
C ALA A 30 -9.98 11.98 11.13
N GLY A 31 -9.03 12.81 11.59
CA GLY A 31 -8.45 12.74 12.94
C GLY A 31 -9.46 13.15 14.04
N ARG A 32 -9.34 12.55 15.23
CA ARG A 32 -10.24 12.83 16.39
C ARG A 32 -10.34 14.32 16.71
N SER A 33 -9.21 15.03 16.76
CA SER A 33 -9.19 16.47 17.03
C SER A 33 -9.94 17.27 15.98
N VAL A 34 -9.73 16.92 14.69
CA VAL A 34 -10.41 17.60 13.59
C VAL A 34 -11.91 17.33 13.67
N ARG A 35 -12.32 16.09 13.92
CA ARG A 35 -13.74 15.74 14.08
C ARG A 35 -14.41 16.54 15.23
N ALA A 36 -13.75 16.62 16.38
CA ALA A 36 -14.25 17.41 17.51
C ALA A 36 -14.42 18.91 17.13
N MET A 37 -13.46 19.48 16.42
CA MET A 37 -13.53 20.86 15.93
C MET A 37 -14.68 21.04 14.93
N LEU A 38 -14.88 20.08 14.00
CA LEU A 38 -15.95 20.13 13.00
C LEU A 38 -17.34 20.02 13.68
N GLN A 39 -17.48 19.13 14.64
CA GLN A 39 -18.72 18.99 15.44
C GLN A 39 -19.03 20.28 16.23
N ALA A 40 -18.03 20.90 16.86
CA ALA A 40 -18.18 22.16 17.55
C ALA A 40 -18.58 23.31 16.60
N LEU A 41 -17.99 23.35 15.38
CA LEU A 41 -18.39 24.30 14.33
C LEU A 41 -19.85 24.10 13.90
N VAL A 42 -20.30 22.85 13.73
CA VAL A 42 -21.70 22.51 13.43
C VAL A 42 -22.61 22.95 14.59
N ALA A 43 -22.19 22.72 15.84
CA ALA A 43 -22.92 23.15 17.04
C ALA A 43 -22.98 24.68 17.23
N GLY A 44 -22.23 25.45 16.41
CA GLY A 44 -22.30 26.91 16.42
C GLY A 44 -21.14 27.59 17.14
N THR A 45 -20.14 26.86 17.62
CA THR A 45 -18.93 27.46 18.16
C THR A 45 -18.16 28.21 17.07
N THR A 46 -17.96 29.51 17.26
CA THR A 46 -17.28 30.39 16.30
C THR A 46 -15.95 30.91 16.82
N ASP A 47 -15.66 30.77 18.11
CA ASP A 47 -14.40 31.20 18.70
C ASP A 47 -13.25 30.26 18.29
N PRO A 48 -12.25 30.77 17.52
CA PRO A 48 -11.11 29.97 17.09
C PRO A 48 -10.25 29.45 18.27
N THR A 49 -10.27 30.16 19.40
CA THR A 49 -9.53 29.74 20.59
C THR A 49 -10.16 28.52 21.21
N ALA A 50 -11.49 28.56 21.45
CA ALA A 50 -12.25 27.43 21.97
C ALA A 50 -12.15 26.21 21.06
N LEU A 51 -12.21 26.40 19.74
CA LEU A 51 -12.03 25.32 18.76
C LEU A 51 -10.62 24.72 18.81
N ALA A 52 -9.57 25.54 18.93
CA ALA A 52 -8.20 25.07 18.99
C ALA A 52 -7.88 24.29 20.29
N GLU A 53 -8.59 24.56 21.39
CA GLU A 53 -8.48 23.81 22.65
C GLU A 53 -8.95 22.35 22.52
N LEU A 54 -9.77 22.01 21.53
CA LEU A 54 -10.17 20.63 21.21
C LEU A 54 -9.02 19.79 20.63
N ALA A 55 -7.86 20.39 20.37
CA ALA A 55 -6.68 19.70 19.85
C ALA A 55 -6.14 18.67 20.85
N GLN A 56 -5.91 17.44 20.36
CA GLN A 56 -5.37 16.32 21.13
C GLN A 56 -4.04 15.85 20.53
N GLY A 57 -3.23 15.18 21.34
CA GLY A 57 -1.96 14.59 20.93
C GLY A 57 -1.02 15.61 20.28
N ARG A 58 -0.46 15.28 19.11
CA ARG A 58 0.49 16.14 18.40
C ARG A 58 -0.06 17.50 17.94
N LEU A 59 -1.40 17.61 17.78
CA LEU A 59 -2.01 18.87 17.38
C LEU A 59 -2.02 19.90 18.52
N ARG A 60 -1.89 19.51 19.80
CA ARG A 60 -1.77 20.44 20.93
C ARG A 60 -0.63 21.44 20.74
N ALA A 61 0.51 20.99 20.23
CA ALA A 61 1.66 21.85 19.95
C ALA A 61 1.40 22.87 18.84
N LYS A 62 0.32 22.69 18.05
CA LYS A 62 -0.03 23.55 16.94
C LYS A 62 -1.24 24.47 17.21
N ARG A 63 -1.65 24.67 18.47
CA ARG A 63 -2.84 25.46 18.84
C ARG A 63 -2.86 26.84 18.22
N ALA A 64 -1.75 27.60 18.27
CA ALA A 64 -1.66 28.92 17.67
C ALA A 64 -1.85 28.90 16.13
N ALA A 65 -1.39 27.86 15.46
CA ALA A 65 -1.62 27.67 14.03
C ALA A 65 -3.09 27.27 13.74
N LEU A 66 -3.69 26.45 14.63
CA LEU A 66 -5.10 26.06 14.55
C LEU A 66 -6.02 27.26 14.76
N GLN A 67 -5.76 28.14 15.72
CA GLN A 67 -6.52 29.38 15.92
C GLN A 67 -6.56 30.21 14.64
N ARG A 68 -5.42 30.44 14.01
CA ARG A 68 -5.34 31.17 12.73
C ARG A 68 -6.09 30.46 11.61
N ALA A 69 -5.97 29.13 11.53
CA ALA A 69 -6.62 28.32 10.50
C ALA A 69 -8.15 28.25 10.67
N LEU A 70 -8.66 28.39 11.90
CA LEU A 70 -10.08 28.35 12.26
C LEU A 70 -10.75 29.74 12.27
N ALA A 71 -10.01 30.82 11.99
CA ALA A 71 -10.52 32.21 12.02
C ALA A 71 -11.40 32.57 10.80
N GLY A 72 -12.07 31.58 10.20
CA GLY A 72 -13.04 31.80 9.13
C GLY A 72 -14.48 32.01 9.65
N ARG A 73 -15.39 32.25 8.72
CA ARG A 73 -16.83 32.40 9.05
C ARG A 73 -17.64 31.30 8.37
N LEU A 74 -18.27 30.45 9.17
CA LEU A 74 -19.19 29.41 8.71
C LEU A 74 -20.61 29.97 8.69
N GLY A 75 -21.15 30.24 7.50
CA GLY A 75 -22.55 30.66 7.33
C GLY A 75 -23.53 29.50 7.61
N ALA A 76 -24.83 29.82 7.71
CA ALA A 76 -25.86 28.82 8.00
C ALA A 76 -25.89 27.68 6.96
N HIS A 77 -25.80 28.02 5.67
CA HIS A 77 -25.76 27.03 4.58
C HIS A 77 -24.53 26.12 4.68
N GLN A 78 -23.36 26.69 4.91
CA GLN A 78 -22.11 25.91 5.05
C GLN A 78 -22.14 25.00 6.29
N ARG A 79 -22.73 25.47 7.39
CA ARG A 79 -22.95 24.66 8.61
C ARG A 79 -23.86 23.49 8.35
N PHE A 80 -24.97 23.70 7.65
CA PHE A 80 -25.87 22.64 7.21
C PHE A 80 -25.11 21.61 6.33
N MET A 81 -24.40 22.05 5.31
CA MET A 81 -23.62 21.16 4.45
C MET A 81 -22.57 20.37 5.21
N LEU A 82 -21.89 21.01 6.17
CA LEU A 82 -20.89 20.36 7.02
C LEU A 82 -21.52 19.28 7.90
N ALA A 83 -22.70 19.54 8.47
CA ALA A 83 -23.44 18.57 9.27
C ALA A 83 -23.82 17.33 8.46
N GLU A 84 -24.42 17.52 7.27
CA GLU A 84 -24.81 16.42 6.39
C GLU A 84 -23.62 15.58 5.94
N GLN A 85 -22.48 16.20 5.61
CA GLN A 85 -21.29 15.47 5.21
C GLN A 85 -20.63 14.72 6.37
N LEU A 86 -20.68 15.26 7.58
CA LEU A 86 -20.21 14.54 8.78
C LEU A 86 -21.08 13.32 9.07
N ALA A 87 -22.40 13.47 9.01
CA ALA A 87 -23.34 12.35 9.20
C ALA A 87 -23.11 11.25 8.14
N HIS A 88 -22.92 11.64 6.88
CA HIS A 88 -22.63 10.67 5.81
C HIS A 88 -21.26 9.99 6.03
N LEU A 89 -20.25 10.72 6.50
CA LEU A 89 -18.95 10.14 6.83
C LEU A 89 -19.05 9.10 7.96
N GLU A 90 -19.82 9.39 9.01
CA GLU A 90 -20.09 8.48 10.13
C GLU A 90 -20.80 7.22 9.64
N TYR A 91 -21.85 7.38 8.84
CA TYR A 91 -22.54 6.25 8.20
C TYR A 91 -21.58 5.35 7.39
N LEU A 92 -20.69 5.95 6.59
CA LEU A 92 -19.70 5.18 5.81
C LEU A 92 -18.71 4.44 6.71
N GLU A 93 -18.30 5.02 7.84
CA GLU A 93 -17.41 4.38 8.80
C GLU A 93 -18.08 3.19 9.49
N GLU A 94 -19.33 3.34 9.90
CA GLU A 94 -20.13 2.26 10.48
C GLU A 94 -20.35 1.12 9.47
N ALA A 95 -20.71 1.44 8.24
CA ALA A 95 -20.90 0.46 7.17
C ALA A 95 -19.60 -0.31 6.88
N ILE A 96 -18.46 0.38 6.85
CA ILE A 96 -17.14 -0.26 6.69
C ILE A 96 -16.83 -1.17 7.88
N ALA A 97 -17.09 -0.73 9.11
CA ALA A 97 -16.85 -1.52 10.31
C ALA A 97 -17.72 -2.79 10.33
N HIS A 98 -18.99 -2.68 9.95
CA HIS A 98 -19.92 -3.80 9.85
C HIS A 98 -19.47 -4.82 8.79
N LEU A 99 -19.11 -4.36 7.56
CA LEU A 99 -18.59 -5.23 6.51
C LEU A 99 -17.29 -5.92 6.93
N ASN A 100 -16.39 -5.21 7.61
CA ASN A 100 -15.15 -5.79 8.10
C ASN A 100 -15.38 -6.85 9.18
N ALA A 101 -16.42 -6.70 10.01
CA ALA A 101 -16.81 -7.69 11.00
C ALA A 101 -17.32 -8.97 10.32
N GLU A 102 -18.17 -8.83 9.31
CA GLU A 102 -18.69 -9.94 8.53
C GLU A 102 -17.57 -10.69 7.77
N VAL A 103 -16.66 -9.96 7.13
CA VAL A 103 -15.48 -10.54 6.47
C VAL A 103 -14.65 -11.35 7.45
N ARG A 104 -14.37 -10.82 8.64
CA ARG A 104 -13.64 -11.54 9.70
C ARG A 104 -14.36 -12.82 10.13
N THR A 105 -15.68 -12.77 10.28
CA THR A 105 -16.47 -13.96 10.63
C THR A 105 -16.37 -15.05 9.57
N ARG A 106 -16.50 -14.69 8.30
CA ARG A 106 -16.38 -15.64 7.17
C ARG A 106 -14.98 -16.20 6.99
N LEU A 107 -13.96 -15.43 7.35
CA LEU A 107 -12.56 -15.85 7.21
C LEU A 107 -12.02 -16.63 8.42
N ARG A 108 -12.80 -16.77 9.51
CA ARG A 108 -12.42 -17.58 10.68
C ARG A 108 -11.93 -18.99 10.34
N PRO A 109 -12.58 -19.75 9.44
CA PRO A 109 -12.10 -21.11 9.10
C PRO A 109 -10.72 -21.12 8.44
N PHE A 110 -10.25 -19.99 7.93
CA PHE A 110 -9.03 -19.86 7.13
C PHE A 110 -7.91 -19.08 7.85
N GLU A 111 -7.98 -18.98 9.18
CA GLU A 111 -6.97 -18.23 9.96
C GLU A 111 -5.56 -18.80 9.81
N ALA A 112 -5.43 -20.11 9.65
CA ALA A 112 -4.14 -20.77 9.44
C ALA A 112 -3.52 -20.35 8.09
N GLU A 113 -4.32 -20.31 7.03
CA GLU A 113 -3.88 -19.84 5.70
C GLU A 113 -3.50 -18.37 5.75
N LEU A 114 -4.34 -17.55 6.36
CA LEU A 114 -4.09 -16.11 6.52
C LEU A 114 -2.81 -15.85 7.31
N GLY A 115 -2.58 -16.57 8.39
CA GLY A 115 -1.35 -16.47 9.18
C GLY A 115 -0.11 -16.85 8.37
N ARG A 116 -0.19 -17.89 7.53
CA ARG A 116 0.91 -18.26 6.62
C ARG A 116 1.17 -17.20 5.56
N LEU A 117 0.13 -16.57 4.99
CA LEU A 117 0.29 -15.52 4.01
C LEU A 117 0.87 -14.23 4.61
N ASP A 118 0.55 -13.92 5.87
CA ASP A 118 1.08 -12.75 6.58
C ASP A 118 2.60 -12.82 6.84
N THR A 119 3.20 -14.01 6.73
CA THR A 119 4.67 -14.17 6.81
C THR A 119 5.42 -13.57 5.62
N ILE A 120 4.74 -13.31 4.49
CA ILE A 120 5.37 -12.76 3.29
C ILE A 120 5.65 -11.27 3.48
N PRO A 121 6.89 -10.78 3.31
CA PRO A 121 7.19 -9.35 3.41
C PRO A 121 6.29 -8.50 2.50
N GLY A 122 5.60 -7.53 3.11
CA GLY A 122 4.67 -6.64 2.40
C GLY A 122 3.23 -7.16 2.25
N VAL A 123 2.96 -8.40 2.64
CA VAL A 123 1.60 -8.96 2.69
C VAL A 123 1.10 -8.84 4.13
N ALA A 124 0.22 -7.88 4.39
CA ALA A 124 -0.47 -7.75 5.66
C ALA A 124 -1.89 -8.35 5.54
N ARG A 125 -2.58 -8.48 6.67
CA ARG A 125 -3.90 -9.09 6.82
C ARG A 125 -4.85 -8.80 5.66
N THR A 126 -5.06 -7.55 5.31
CA THR A 126 -6.01 -7.15 4.23
C THR A 126 -5.60 -7.72 2.87
N ILE A 127 -4.30 -7.78 2.57
CA ILE A 127 -3.80 -8.32 1.30
C ILE A 127 -3.96 -9.84 1.29
N ALA A 128 -3.70 -10.51 2.42
CA ALA A 128 -3.94 -11.94 2.59
C ALA A 128 -5.43 -12.28 2.40
N GLU A 129 -6.33 -11.51 3.00
CA GLU A 129 -7.78 -11.64 2.87
C GLU A 129 -8.25 -11.49 1.42
N VAL A 130 -7.79 -10.45 0.70
CA VAL A 130 -8.10 -10.26 -0.72
C VAL A 130 -7.56 -11.41 -1.56
N SER A 131 -6.33 -11.85 -1.28
CA SER A 131 -5.71 -12.95 -2.02
C SER A 131 -6.50 -14.26 -1.83
N LEU A 132 -6.89 -14.55 -0.60
CA LEU A 132 -7.68 -15.75 -0.29
C LEU A 132 -9.09 -15.68 -0.87
N ALA A 133 -9.74 -14.52 -0.82
CA ALA A 133 -11.07 -14.32 -1.39
C ALA A 133 -11.10 -14.51 -2.91
N GLU A 134 -10.04 -14.11 -3.61
CA GLU A 134 -9.95 -14.21 -5.06
C GLU A 134 -9.45 -15.59 -5.54
N LEU A 135 -8.51 -16.19 -4.85
CA LEU A 135 -7.88 -17.47 -5.25
C LEU A 135 -8.59 -18.69 -4.67
N GLY A 136 -9.18 -18.56 -3.47
CA GLY A 136 -9.61 -19.69 -2.65
C GLY A 136 -8.42 -20.40 -2.00
N THR A 137 -8.70 -21.49 -1.29
CA THR A 137 -7.68 -22.36 -0.66
C THR A 137 -7.30 -23.53 -1.54
N ASP A 138 -8.20 -23.97 -2.44
CA ASP A 138 -7.96 -25.09 -3.35
C ASP A 138 -7.15 -24.65 -4.58
N MET A 139 -5.87 -24.94 -4.53
CA MET A 139 -4.93 -24.66 -5.63
C MET A 139 -4.97 -25.71 -6.75
N ALA A 140 -5.76 -26.79 -6.63
CA ALA A 140 -5.96 -27.75 -7.74
C ALA A 140 -6.66 -27.09 -8.94
N ARG A 141 -7.37 -25.98 -8.71
CA ARG A 141 -7.97 -25.14 -9.78
C ARG A 141 -6.93 -24.57 -10.74
N PHE A 142 -5.69 -24.44 -10.33
CA PHE A 142 -4.59 -23.96 -11.15
C PHE A 142 -3.54 -25.06 -11.29
N PRO A 143 -3.34 -25.64 -12.49
CA PRO A 143 -2.34 -26.70 -12.68
C PRO A 143 -0.92 -26.29 -12.27
N THR A 144 -0.57 -25.02 -12.47
CA THR A 144 0.71 -24.45 -12.05
C THR A 144 0.56 -22.99 -11.59
N ASP A 145 1.59 -22.48 -10.91
CA ASP A 145 1.74 -21.07 -10.55
C ASP A 145 1.62 -20.13 -11.76
N ARG A 146 2.11 -20.58 -12.94
CA ARG A 146 2.02 -19.83 -14.21
C ARG A 146 0.57 -19.65 -14.66
N HIS A 147 -0.29 -20.67 -14.49
CA HIS A 147 -1.72 -20.57 -14.79
C HIS A 147 -2.40 -19.59 -13.84
N CYS A 148 -2.08 -19.63 -12.56
CA CYS A 148 -2.55 -18.68 -11.56
C CYS A 148 -2.14 -17.25 -11.90
N ALA A 149 -0.87 -17.03 -12.27
CA ALA A 149 -0.35 -15.73 -12.66
C ALA A 149 -0.98 -15.20 -13.97
N SER A 150 -1.27 -16.07 -14.93
CA SER A 150 -1.96 -15.71 -16.17
C SER A 150 -3.41 -15.30 -15.89
N TRP A 151 -4.12 -16.07 -15.07
CA TRP A 151 -5.50 -15.78 -14.66
C TRP A 151 -5.59 -14.43 -13.91
N SER A 152 -4.67 -14.15 -13.01
CA SER A 152 -4.64 -12.88 -12.26
C SER A 152 -4.26 -11.66 -13.10
N GLY A 153 -3.80 -11.86 -14.34
CA GLY A 153 -3.38 -10.79 -15.23
C GLY A 153 -2.04 -10.13 -14.83
N LEU A 154 -1.17 -10.85 -14.11
CA LEU A 154 0.16 -10.37 -13.74
C LEU A 154 1.26 -10.86 -14.71
N CYS A 155 0.94 -11.75 -15.64
CA CYS A 155 1.85 -12.13 -16.71
C CYS A 155 1.90 -11.08 -17.83
N PRO A 156 3.06 -10.90 -18.48
CA PRO A 156 3.15 -10.14 -19.73
C PRO A 156 2.23 -10.76 -20.78
N GLY A 157 1.50 -9.91 -21.51
CA GLY A 157 0.76 -10.36 -22.70
C GLY A 157 1.73 -10.78 -23.79
N GLN A 158 1.28 -11.73 -24.64
CA GLN A 158 1.93 -12.06 -25.89
C GLN A 158 1.33 -11.19 -26.98
N ASP A 159 2.07 -10.22 -27.46
CA ASP A 159 1.73 -9.36 -28.58
C ASP A 159 2.98 -9.31 -29.47
N GLU A 160 3.09 -10.38 -30.27
CA GLU A 160 4.22 -10.59 -31.15
C GLU A 160 3.72 -10.96 -32.55
N SER A 161 4.27 -10.35 -33.58
CA SER A 161 3.97 -10.61 -34.96
C SER A 161 5.26 -10.57 -35.78
N ALA A 162 5.48 -11.59 -36.62
CA ALA A 162 6.66 -11.72 -37.47
C ALA A 162 7.99 -11.57 -36.68
N GLY A 163 8.08 -12.19 -35.49
CA GLY A 163 9.28 -12.14 -34.63
C GLY A 163 9.51 -10.80 -33.93
N LYS A 164 8.63 -9.80 -34.12
CA LYS A 164 8.73 -8.49 -33.45
C LYS A 164 7.70 -8.37 -32.33
N ARG A 165 8.20 -8.17 -31.10
CA ARG A 165 7.35 -7.93 -29.94
C ARG A 165 6.81 -6.49 -29.97
N ARG A 166 5.48 -6.33 -30.10
CA ARG A 166 4.80 -5.04 -30.13
C ARG A 166 4.54 -4.48 -28.74
N SER A 167 4.10 -5.32 -27.79
CA SER A 167 3.77 -4.88 -26.45
C SER A 167 4.12 -5.95 -25.40
N GLY A 168 4.58 -5.50 -24.22
CA GLY A 168 4.73 -6.32 -23.02
C GLY A 168 3.68 -5.99 -21.96
N ARG A 169 2.57 -5.37 -22.37
CA ARG A 169 1.47 -5.00 -21.44
C ARG A 169 0.85 -6.27 -20.86
N THR A 170 0.58 -6.25 -19.55
CA THR A 170 -0.09 -7.36 -18.88
C THR A 170 -1.55 -7.48 -19.34
N ARG A 171 -2.08 -8.71 -19.32
CA ARG A 171 -3.50 -8.97 -19.63
C ARG A 171 -4.42 -8.39 -18.58
N LYS A 172 -5.71 -8.31 -18.88
CA LYS A 172 -6.77 -8.04 -17.91
C LYS A 172 -6.92 -9.27 -17.00
N GLY A 173 -7.05 -9.06 -15.70
CA GLY A 173 -7.31 -10.07 -14.69
C GLY A 173 -8.12 -9.46 -13.56
N SER A 174 -8.16 -10.08 -12.36
CA SER A 174 -8.84 -9.50 -11.20
C SER A 174 -8.21 -8.14 -10.81
N PRO A 175 -8.96 -7.02 -10.90
CA PRO A 175 -8.44 -5.72 -10.47
C PRO A 175 -8.16 -5.65 -8.97
N ALA A 176 -8.93 -6.38 -8.14
CA ALA A 176 -8.79 -6.41 -6.70
C ALA A 176 -7.48 -7.09 -6.30
N LEU A 177 -7.27 -8.32 -6.78
CA LEU A 177 -6.04 -9.07 -6.52
C LEU A 177 -4.80 -8.36 -7.05
N ARG A 178 -4.86 -7.87 -8.30
CA ARG A 178 -3.76 -7.11 -8.89
C ARG A 178 -3.42 -5.86 -8.09
N GLY A 179 -4.43 -5.10 -7.66
CA GLY A 179 -4.25 -3.90 -6.84
C GLY A 179 -3.59 -4.22 -5.50
N ALA A 180 -4.07 -5.27 -4.82
CA ALA A 180 -3.52 -5.74 -3.56
C ALA A 180 -2.05 -6.18 -3.70
N LEU A 181 -1.72 -6.98 -4.72
CA LEU A 181 -0.36 -7.45 -4.95
C LEU A 181 0.63 -6.34 -5.34
N ILE A 182 0.18 -5.32 -6.07
CA ILE A 182 1.02 -4.14 -6.33
C ILE A 182 1.27 -3.34 -5.06
N GLN A 183 0.27 -3.21 -4.17
CA GLN A 183 0.45 -2.59 -2.84
C GLN A 183 1.43 -3.40 -1.99
N ALA A 184 1.29 -4.74 -1.97
CA ALA A 184 2.24 -5.63 -1.32
C ALA A 184 3.67 -5.44 -1.84
N ALA A 185 3.86 -5.36 -3.15
CA ALA A 185 5.17 -5.12 -3.76
C ALA A 185 5.79 -3.78 -3.34
N HIS A 186 4.98 -2.72 -3.21
CA HIS A 186 5.46 -1.44 -2.70
C HIS A 186 5.78 -1.46 -1.20
N ALA A 187 5.06 -2.25 -0.41
CA ALA A 187 5.35 -2.46 1.00
C ALA A 187 6.63 -3.29 1.18
N ALA A 188 6.75 -4.41 0.46
CA ALA A 188 7.95 -5.25 0.44
C ALA A 188 9.21 -4.48 0.04
N ALA A 189 9.12 -3.56 -0.93
CA ALA A 189 10.24 -2.71 -1.34
C ALA A 189 10.79 -1.82 -0.20
N ARG A 190 10.01 -1.57 0.85
CA ARG A 190 10.42 -0.77 2.03
C ARG A 190 10.92 -1.63 3.19
N THR A 191 10.73 -2.93 3.13
CA THR A 191 11.20 -3.87 4.16
C THR A 191 12.68 -4.16 3.89
N LYS A 192 13.55 -3.79 4.84
CA LYS A 192 14.99 -3.95 4.69
C LYS A 192 15.39 -5.43 4.71
N ASP A 193 16.52 -5.72 4.08
CA ASP A 193 17.20 -7.02 4.13
C ASP A 193 16.35 -8.22 3.70
N THR A 194 15.40 -8.00 2.77
CA THR A 194 14.55 -9.06 2.24
C THR A 194 14.80 -9.32 0.75
N TYR A 195 14.58 -10.57 0.33
CA TYR A 195 14.64 -10.99 -1.08
C TYR A 195 13.75 -10.13 -1.99
N LEU A 196 12.48 -9.86 -1.55
CA LEU A 196 11.53 -9.09 -2.35
C LEU A 196 11.95 -7.63 -2.49
N SER A 197 12.56 -7.04 -1.46
CA SER A 197 13.12 -5.69 -1.52
C SER A 197 14.29 -5.63 -2.50
N ALA A 198 15.24 -6.57 -2.39
CA ALA A 198 16.38 -6.66 -3.30
C ALA A 198 15.93 -6.84 -4.76
N GLN A 199 14.94 -7.72 -5.00
CA GLN A 199 14.34 -7.91 -6.32
C GLN A 199 13.73 -6.62 -6.87
N TYR A 200 12.96 -5.90 -6.03
CA TYR A 200 12.33 -4.64 -6.44
C TYR A 200 13.36 -3.61 -6.86
N HIS A 201 14.37 -3.35 -6.02
CA HIS A 201 15.37 -2.32 -6.30
C HIS A 201 16.23 -2.67 -7.52
N ARG A 202 16.62 -3.95 -7.68
CA ARG A 202 17.36 -4.43 -8.87
C ARG A 202 16.55 -4.24 -10.16
N LEU A 203 15.25 -4.52 -10.13
CA LEU A 203 14.37 -4.34 -11.29
C LEU A 203 14.06 -2.86 -11.53
N ALA A 204 13.84 -2.08 -10.49
CA ALA A 204 13.52 -0.66 -10.59
C ALA A 204 14.64 0.14 -11.25
N ALA A 205 15.91 -0.17 -10.95
CA ALA A 205 17.07 0.46 -11.55
C ALA A 205 17.16 0.22 -13.07
N ARG A 206 16.69 -0.93 -13.58
CA ARG A 206 16.80 -1.29 -15.01
C ARG A 206 15.53 -1.00 -15.81
N ARG A 207 14.34 -1.15 -15.21
CA ARG A 207 13.06 -1.18 -15.92
C ARG A 207 12.07 -0.14 -15.38
N GLY A 208 12.45 0.60 -14.34
CA GLY A 208 11.61 1.60 -13.67
C GLY A 208 10.64 1.01 -12.65
N LYS A 209 10.20 1.86 -11.71
CA LYS A 209 9.42 1.49 -10.52
C LYS A 209 8.10 0.77 -10.83
N LYS A 210 7.37 1.20 -11.87
CA LYS A 210 6.07 0.60 -12.23
C LYS A 210 6.21 -0.85 -12.69
N ARG A 211 7.21 -1.15 -13.51
CA ARG A 211 7.49 -2.52 -13.97
C ARG A 211 8.03 -3.40 -12.86
N ALA A 212 8.87 -2.85 -12.00
CA ALA A 212 9.38 -3.56 -10.82
C ALA A 212 8.24 -3.98 -9.88
N ALA A 213 7.30 -3.07 -9.58
CA ALA A 213 6.14 -3.40 -8.74
C ALA A 213 5.28 -4.53 -9.32
N VAL A 214 5.05 -4.55 -10.63
CA VAL A 214 4.30 -5.64 -11.29
C VAL A 214 5.07 -6.97 -11.22
N ALA A 215 6.38 -6.95 -11.44
CA ALA A 215 7.22 -8.16 -11.38
C ALA A 215 7.31 -8.73 -9.97
N VAL A 216 7.49 -7.87 -8.94
CA VAL A 216 7.48 -8.32 -7.54
C VAL A 216 6.08 -8.78 -7.11
N GLY A 217 5.01 -8.11 -7.55
CA GLY A 217 3.64 -8.58 -7.34
C GLY A 217 3.38 -9.96 -7.95
N HIS A 218 3.96 -10.25 -9.13
CA HIS A 218 3.93 -11.61 -9.71
C HIS A 218 4.70 -12.61 -8.84
N THR A 219 5.88 -12.25 -8.33
CA THR A 219 6.65 -13.13 -7.42
C THR A 219 5.87 -13.40 -6.13
N ILE A 220 5.25 -12.38 -5.53
CA ILE A 220 4.40 -12.55 -4.34
C ILE A 220 3.23 -13.50 -4.65
N LEU A 221 2.59 -13.38 -5.80
CA LEU A 221 1.51 -14.31 -6.20
C LEU A 221 2.00 -15.75 -6.32
N THR A 222 3.18 -15.97 -6.91
CA THR A 222 3.80 -17.30 -7.00
C THR A 222 4.06 -17.86 -5.60
N ILE A 223 4.57 -17.05 -4.68
CA ILE A 223 4.78 -17.44 -3.28
C ILE A 223 3.45 -17.82 -2.62
N ILE A 224 2.40 -16.99 -2.76
CA ILE A 224 1.05 -17.25 -2.25
C ILE A 224 0.53 -18.59 -2.77
N TYR A 225 0.66 -18.84 -4.08
CA TYR A 225 0.26 -20.10 -4.69
C TYR A 225 0.94 -21.32 -4.04
N HIS A 226 2.26 -21.25 -3.83
CA HIS A 226 3.00 -22.34 -3.20
C HIS A 226 2.65 -22.52 -1.72
N ILE A 227 2.48 -21.44 -0.97
CA ILE A 227 2.04 -21.48 0.43
C ILE A 227 0.68 -22.19 0.56
N LEU A 228 -0.31 -21.77 -0.26
CA LEU A 228 -1.65 -22.35 -0.24
C LEU A 228 -1.64 -23.81 -0.71
N ARG A 229 -0.78 -24.17 -1.66
CA ARG A 229 -0.68 -25.53 -2.18
C ARG A 229 0.03 -26.49 -1.22
N THR A 230 1.06 -26.03 -0.52
CA THR A 230 1.94 -26.88 0.31
C THR A 230 1.65 -26.80 1.79
N GLY A 231 0.94 -25.74 2.25
CA GLY A 231 0.73 -25.46 3.66
C GLY A 231 1.97 -24.98 4.42
N ARG A 232 3.08 -24.68 3.73
CA ARG A 232 4.32 -24.15 4.34
C ARG A 232 4.29 -22.63 4.40
N SER A 233 4.87 -22.04 5.44
CA SER A 233 5.06 -20.59 5.54
C SER A 233 6.16 -20.11 4.61
N TYR A 234 6.23 -18.79 4.39
CA TYR A 234 7.31 -18.17 3.64
C TYR A 234 8.65 -18.31 4.37
N GLU A 235 9.68 -18.61 3.62
CA GLU A 235 11.07 -18.63 4.09
C GLU A 235 11.82 -17.49 3.41
N GLU A 236 12.41 -16.60 4.23
CA GLU A 236 13.14 -15.44 3.73
C GLU A 236 14.52 -15.85 3.17
N LEU A 237 14.79 -15.48 1.93
CA LEU A 237 16.06 -15.77 1.25
C LEU A 237 17.14 -14.71 1.48
N GLY A 238 16.77 -13.59 2.12
CA GLY A 238 17.67 -12.49 2.44
C GLY A 238 17.90 -11.49 1.32
N GLY A 239 18.33 -10.28 1.71
CA GLY A 239 18.60 -9.18 0.79
C GLY A 239 19.78 -9.44 -0.15
N ASN A 240 20.72 -10.28 0.26
CA ASN A 240 21.94 -10.61 -0.49
C ASN A 240 21.76 -11.76 -1.51
N PHE A 241 20.58 -12.37 -1.58
CA PHE A 241 20.33 -13.56 -2.43
C PHE A 241 20.84 -13.40 -3.86
N PHE A 242 20.59 -12.27 -4.50
CA PHE A 242 21.01 -12.05 -5.89
C PHE A 242 22.53 -11.83 -6.01
N ASP A 243 23.14 -11.22 -5.02
CA ASP A 243 24.56 -10.93 -4.99
C ASP A 243 25.35 -12.21 -4.70
N GLU A 244 24.86 -13.06 -3.82
CA GLU A 244 25.45 -14.37 -3.55
C GLU A 244 25.34 -15.31 -4.76
N ARG A 245 24.19 -15.33 -5.41
CA ARG A 245 23.97 -16.14 -6.61
C ARG A 245 24.89 -15.75 -7.77
N ASP A 246 25.12 -14.45 -7.95
CA ASP A 246 25.90 -13.91 -9.07
C ASP A 246 27.29 -13.40 -8.60
N ARG A 247 27.79 -13.85 -7.42
CA ARG A 247 28.96 -13.35 -6.68
C ARG A 247 30.19 -13.14 -7.56
N ASP A 248 30.61 -14.17 -8.27
CA ASP A 248 31.85 -14.12 -9.09
C ASP A 248 31.71 -13.17 -10.28
N HIS A 249 30.51 -13.04 -10.84
CA HIS A 249 30.26 -12.07 -11.92
C HIS A 249 30.29 -10.64 -11.38
N ILE A 250 29.70 -10.41 -10.21
CA ILE A 250 29.69 -9.10 -9.54
C ILE A 250 31.12 -8.70 -9.18
N ALA A 251 31.88 -9.61 -8.53
CA ALA A 251 33.27 -9.36 -8.16
C ALA A 251 34.13 -8.96 -9.37
N ARG A 252 34.09 -9.74 -10.45
CA ARG A 252 34.84 -9.42 -11.71
C ARG A 252 34.43 -8.06 -12.27
N ARG A 253 33.15 -7.71 -12.25
CA ARG A 253 32.66 -6.42 -12.75
C ARG A 253 33.14 -5.24 -11.89
N GLN A 254 33.22 -5.40 -10.58
CA GLN A 254 33.71 -4.35 -9.68
C GLN A 254 35.22 -4.17 -9.82
N VAL A 255 36.00 -5.26 -9.91
CA VAL A 255 37.42 -5.22 -10.20
C VAL A 255 37.68 -4.47 -11.49
N ALA A 256 37.07 -4.87 -12.60
CA ALA A 256 37.23 -4.20 -13.88
C ALA A 256 36.81 -2.72 -13.86
N ARG A 257 35.90 -2.31 -12.97
CA ARG A 257 35.56 -0.91 -12.79
C ARG A 257 36.65 -0.13 -12.06
N LEU A 258 37.23 -0.70 -11.01
CA LEU A 258 38.33 -0.10 -10.25
C LEU A 258 39.62 -0.02 -11.09
N GLU A 259 39.94 -1.05 -11.84
CA GLU A 259 41.11 -1.07 -12.75
C GLU A 259 41.01 0.04 -13.81
N ARG A 260 39.81 0.28 -14.36
CA ARG A 260 39.59 1.42 -15.28
C ARG A 260 39.75 2.79 -14.63
N LEU A 261 39.67 2.88 -13.33
CA LEU A 261 39.92 4.10 -12.54
C LEU A 261 41.41 4.22 -12.13
N GLY A 262 42.30 3.27 -12.58
CA GLY A 262 43.71 3.30 -12.28
C GLY A 262 44.15 2.56 -11.01
N TYR A 263 43.28 1.75 -10.43
CA TYR A 263 43.60 0.97 -9.23
C TYR A 263 44.03 -0.44 -9.61
N HIS A 264 45.04 -1.00 -8.96
CA HIS A 264 45.32 -2.43 -8.98
C HIS A 264 44.53 -3.11 -7.89
N VAL A 265 43.71 -4.14 -8.22
CA VAL A 265 42.78 -4.77 -7.28
C VAL A 265 43.14 -6.25 -7.13
N THR A 266 43.41 -6.66 -5.88
CA THR A 266 43.54 -8.06 -5.49
C THR A 266 42.38 -8.47 -4.63
N LEU A 267 41.75 -9.61 -4.94
CA LEU A 267 40.62 -10.13 -4.15
C LEU A 267 41.04 -11.36 -3.35
N GLU A 268 40.80 -11.35 -2.08
CA GLU A 268 40.94 -12.51 -1.20
C GLU A 268 39.56 -12.94 -0.70
N ARG A 269 39.26 -14.24 -0.74
CA ARG A 269 38.02 -14.78 -0.16
C ARG A 269 38.17 -14.84 1.35
N VAL A 270 37.27 -14.15 2.08
CA VAL A 270 37.10 -14.36 3.50
C VAL A 270 36.36 -15.69 3.71
N PRO A 271 36.88 -16.63 4.49
CA PRO A 271 36.14 -17.87 4.83
C PRO A 271 34.85 -17.50 5.56
N ALA A 272 33.77 -18.27 5.25
CA ALA A 272 32.43 -18.04 5.81
C ALA A 272 32.36 -18.43 7.29
#